data_39b12e0675e1a0c156df1aa46d9bbf98
#
_entry.id   39b12e0675e1a0c156df1aa46d9bbf98
#
_cell.length_a   1.000
_cell.length_b   1.000
_cell.length_c   1.000
_cell.angle_alpha   90.00
_cell.angle_beta   90.00
_cell.angle_gamma   90.00
#
_symmetry.space_group_name_H-M   'P 1'
#
loop_
_entity.id
_entity.type
_entity.pdbx_description
1 polymer ?
#
loop_
_entity_poly.entity_id
_entity_poly.type
_entity_poly.pdbx_seq_one_letter_code
_entity_poly.pdbx_strand_id
1 'polypeptide(L)'
;KYDSAINMADNFIKNHPENELVPYALYLKAMSYYERIFDVERDTKMTLKAKEAFENLINRFPNSEYSRDSKLKIELARSNLAGKQMAIGRFYQKQNHFSAAIKRYQRVITEFETTDQTPEALLRLTECYLSLGTKNEAIRTASVLKYNFPDSIWTGKIPMDLLNEL
;
A
#
# COMPACT_ATOMS: atom_id res chain seq x y z
N LYS A 1 7.00 -22.34 -12.03
CA LYS A 1 5.99 -22.94 -11.14
C LYS A 1 4.70 -22.10 -11.07
N TYR A 2 4.79 -20.78 -10.80
CA TYR A 2 3.64 -19.87 -10.76
C TYR A 2 2.96 -19.68 -12.12
N ASP A 3 3.70 -19.50 -13.20
CA ASP A 3 3.13 -19.32 -14.55
C ASP A 3 2.36 -20.56 -15.00
N SER A 4 2.80 -21.76 -14.63
CA SER A 4 2.06 -23.00 -14.88
C SER A 4 0.72 -23.01 -14.12
N ALA A 5 0.71 -22.61 -12.86
CA ALA A 5 -0.51 -22.53 -12.05
C ALA A 5 -1.51 -21.52 -12.63
N ILE A 6 -1.03 -20.35 -13.07
CA ILE A 6 -1.84 -19.32 -13.71
C ILE A 6 -2.46 -19.86 -14.99
N ASN A 7 -1.68 -20.51 -15.87
CA ASN A 7 -2.17 -21.07 -17.13
C ASN A 7 -3.19 -22.20 -16.89
N MET A 8 -2.97 -23.05 -15.89
CA MET A 8 -3.92 -24.11 -15.54
C MET A 8 -5.23 -23.53 -15.01
N ALA A 9 -5.18 -22.51 -14.17
CA ALA A 9 -6.37 -21.83 -13.67
C ALA A 9 -7.14 -21.15 -14.80
N ASP A 10 -6.47 -20.45 -15.72
CA ASP A 10 -7.10 -19.82 -16.88
C ASP A 10 -7.76 -20.82 -17.80
N ASN A 11 -7.11 -21.95 -18.10
CA ASN A 11 -7.67 -23.03 -18.89
C ASN A 11 -8.89 -23.66 -18.24
N PHE A 12 -8.83 -23.89 -16.93
CA PHE A 12 -9.97 -24.42 -16.17
C PHE A 12 -11.18 -23.49 -16.24
N ILE A 13 -10.98 -22.20 -15.95
CA ILE A 13 -12.05 -21.19 -15.96
C ILE A 13 -12.67 -21.06 -17.36
N LYS A 14 -11.84 -21.11 -18.40
CA LYS A 14 -12.29 -21.03 -19.79
C LYS A 14 -13.15 -22.23 -20.21
N ASN A 15 -12.73 -23.43 -19.82
CA ASN A 15 -13.38 -24.68 -20.24
C ASN A 15 -14.59 -25.05 -19.38
N HIS A 16 -14.63 -24.55 -18.12
CA HIS A 16 -15.67 -24.88 -17.13
C HIS A 16 -16.19 -23.64 -16.40
N PRO A 17 -16.73 -22.62 -17.12
CA PRO A 17 -17.06 -21.31 -16.54
C PRO A 17 -18.14 -21.36 -15.45
N GLU A 18 -19.02 -22.36 -15.49
CA GLU A 18 -20.13 -22.54 -14.53
C GLU A 18 -19.79 -23.52 -13.40
N ASN A 19 -18.55 -24.00 -13.34
CA ASN A 19 -18.15 -24.95 -12.30
C ASN A 19 -18.03 -24.27 -10.93
N GLU A 20 -18.47 -24.95 -9.87
CA GLU A 20 -18.41 -24.47 -8.49
C GLU A 20 -16.98 -24.17 -7.99
N LEU A 21 -15.95 -24.73 -8.63
CA LEU A 21 -14.54 -24.52 -8.32
C LEU A 21 -13.94 -23.28 -9.02
N VAL A 22 -14.70 -22.55 -9.83
CA VAL A 22 -14.21 -21.34 -10.52
C VAL A 22 -13.72 -20.27 -9.51
N PRO A 23 -14.40 -19.99 -8.38
CA PRO A 23 -13.88 -19.09 -7.39
C PRO A 23 -12.51 -19.50 -6.82
N TYR A 24 -12.32 -20.80 -6.58
CA TYR A 24 -11.04 -21.35 -6.14
C TYR A 24 -9.94 -21.21 -7.20
N ALA A 25 -10.25 -21.49 -8.47
CA ALA A 25 -9.29 -21.31 -9.57
C ALA A 25 -8.87 -19.85 -9.72
N LEU A 26 -9.80 -18.89 -9.61
CA LEU A 26 -9.50 -17.46 -9.60
C LEU A 26 -8.62 -17.06 -8.41
N TYR A 27 -8.90 -17.61 -7.25
CA TYR A 27 -8.09 -17.39 -6.03
C TYR A 27 -6.66 -17.92 -6.20
N LEU A 28 -6.48 -19.13 -6.72
CA LEU A 28 -5.14 -19.71 -6.98
C LEU A 28 -4.35 -18.87 -7.99
N LYS A 29 -5.01 -18.36 -9.04
CA LYS A 29 -4.39 -17.44 -9.97
C LYS A 29 -3.93 -16.15 -9.29
N ALA A 30 -4.77 -15.53 -8.49
CA ALA A 30 -4.45 -14.32 -7.75
C ALA A 30 -3.31 -14.54 -6.76
N MET A 31 -3.33 -15.64 -6.00
CA MET A 31 -2.26 -16.04 -5.09
C MET A 31 -0.94 -16.28 -5.83
N SER A 32 -0.98 -16.84 -7.03
CA SER A 32 0.24 -17.04 -7.84
C SER A 32 0.94 -15.72 -8.22
N TYR A 33 0.18 -14.63 -8.41
CA TYR A 33 0.75 -13.29 -8.57
C TYR A 33 1.19 -12.71 -7.21
N TYR A 34 0.40 -12.91 -6.17
CA TYR A 34 0.66 -12.39 -4.82
C TYR A 34 1.99 -12.88 -4.24
N GLU A 35 2.25 -14.20 -4.30
CA GLU A 35 3.50 -14.79 -3.82
C GLU A 35 4.74 -14.20 -4.54
N ARG A 36 4.58 -13.81 -5.80
CA ARG A 36 5.68 -13.19 -6.58
C ARG A 36 6.00 -11.75 -6.18
N ILE A 37 5.12 -11.08 -5.43
CA ILE A 37 5.39 -9.72 -4.92
C ILE A 37 6.61 -9.72 -3.98
N PHE A 38 6.78 -10.80 -3.23
CA PHE A 38 7.85 -10.94 -2.24
C PHE A 38 9.18 -11.39 -2.87
N ASP A 39 9.13 -12.11 -3.98
CA ASP A 39 10.33 -12.62 -4.67
C ASP A 39 11.10 -11.56 -5.46
N VAL A 40 10.42 -10.48 -5.88
CA VAL A 40 11.02 -9.44 -6.72
C VAL A 40 10.86 -8.07 -6.07
N GLU A 41 11.91 -7.60 -5.41
CA GLU A 41 11.92 -6.34 -4.64
C GLU A 41 11.54 -5.06 -5.42
N ARG A 42 11.44 -5.11 -6.75
CA ARG A 42 11.27 -3.94 -7.62
C ARG A 42 10.05 -3.95 -8.53
N ASP A 43 9.32 -5.05 -8.66
CA ASP A 43 8.29 -5.15 -9.69
C ASP A 43 6.87 -4.86 -9.14
N THR A 44 6.45 -3.60 -9.27
CA THR A 44 5.05 -3.18 -9.05
C THR A 44 4.06 -3.89 -9.97
N LYS A 45 4.52 -4.48 -11.09
CA LYS A 45 3.69 -5.19 -12.06
C LYS A 45 3.01 -6.42 -11.46
N MET A 46 3.71 -7.18 -10.63
CA MET A 46 3.12 -8.36 -9.97
C MET A 46 2.07 -7.94 -8.95
N THR A 47 2.29 -6.84 -8.24
CA THR A 47 1.30 -6.29 -7.30
C THR A 47 0.02 -5.86 -8.01
N LEU A 48 0.14 -5.16 -9.14
CA LEU A 48 -1.03 -4.76 -9.94
C LEU A 48 -1.78 -5.99 -10.45
N LYS A 49 -1.08 -6.99 -10.98
CA LYS A 49 -1.71 -8.24 -11.43
C LYS A 49 -2.39 -9.02 -10.31
N ALA A 50 -1.78 -9.08 -9.12
CA ALA A 50 -2.40 -9.72 -7.96
C ALA A 50 -3.66 -8.98 -7.55
N LYS A 51 -3.60 -7.64 -7.45
CA LYS A 51 -4.75 -6.80 -7.13
C LYS A 51 -5.90 -7.02 -8.13
N GLU A 52 -5.63 -6.89 -9.43
CA GLU A 52 -6.62 -7.09 -10.49
C GLU A 52 -7.26 -8.49 -10.43
N ALA A 53 -6.44 -9.53 -10.19
CA ALA A 53 -6.93 -10.90 -10.09
C ALA A 53 -7.82 -11.12 -8.85
N PHE A 54 -7.46 -10.56 -7.70
CA PHE A 54 -8.29 -10.59 -6.51
C PHE A 54 -9.57 -9.78 -6.67
N GLU A 55 -9.50 -8.59 -7.26
CA GLU A 55 -10.68 -7.76 -7.54
C GLU A 55 -11.65 -8.47 -8.49
N ASN A 56 -11.14 -9.16 -9.52
CA ASN A 56 -11.98 -9.98 -10.41
C ASN A 56 -12.73 -11.07 -9.62
N LEU A 57 -12.05 -11.79 -8.73
CA LEU A 57 -12.69 -12.78 -7.87
C LEU A 57 -13.78 -12.17 -7.00
N ILE A 58 -13.46 -11.07 -6.31
CA ILE A 58 -14.40 -10.38 -5.40
C ILE A 58 -15.65 -9.90 -6.15
N ASN A 59 -15.47 -9.35 -7.36
CA ASN A 59 -16.57 -8.82 -8.16
C ASN A 59 -17.49 -9.92 -8.71
N ARG A 60 -16.91 -11.07 -9.12
CA ARG A 60 -17.69 -12.18 -9.68
C ARG A 60 -18.34 -13.04 -8.60
N PHE A 61 -17.70 -13.21 -7.46
CA PHE A 61 -18.13 -14.11 -6.40
C PHE A 61 -18.04 -13.44 -5.00
N PRO A 62 -18.78 -12.34 -4.75
CA PRO A 62 -18.62 -11.49 -3.57
C PRO A 62 -18.83 -12.22 -2.24
N ASN A 63 -19.64 -13.28 -2.23
CA ASN A 63 -20.00 -14.05 -1.04
C ASN A 63 -19.11 -15.29 -0.82
N SER A 64 -18.15 -15.53 -1.69
CA SER A 64 -17.20 -16.63 -1.55
C SER A 64 -16.27 -16.42 -0.36
N GLU A 65 -15.89 -17.51 0.33
CA GLU A 65 -14.84 -17.48 1.35
C GLU A 65 -13.50 -16.97 0.79
N TYR A 66 -13.19 -17.32 -0.47
CA TYR A 66 -12.01 -16.84 -1.19
C TYR A 66 -12.02 -15.32 -1.41
N SER A 67 -13.20 -14.73 -1.61
CA SER A 67 -13.34 -13.28 -1.74
C SER A 67 -13.08 -12.54 -0.43
N ARG A 68 -13.44 -13.14 0.70
CA ARG A 68 -13.13 -12.58 2.01
C ARG A 68 -11.64 -12.55 2.28
N ASP A 69 -10.94 -13.66 2.02
CA ASP A 69 -9.48 -13.73 2.16
C ASP A 69 -8.77 -12.81 1.15
N SER A 70 -9.28 -12.70 -0.07
CA SER A 70 -8.74 -11.80 -1.11
C SER A 70 -8.72 -10.35 -0.68
N LYS A 71 -9.74 -9.87 0.03
CA LYS A 71 -9.77 -8.49 0.59
C LYS A 71 -8.61 -8.27 1.56
N LEU A 72 -8.38 -9.23 2.45
CA LEU A 72 -7.26 -9.18 3.40
C LEU A 72 -5.90 -9.20 2.69
N LYS A 73 -5.76 -10.03 1.65
CA LYS A 73 -4.52 -10.13 0.85
C LYS A 73 -4.23 -8.81 0.10
N ILE A 74 -5.23 -8.14 -0.44
CA ILE A 74 -5.08 -6.82 -1.08
C ILE A 74 -4.55 -5.81 -0.06
N GLU A 75 -5.16 -5.73 1.13
CA GLU A 75 -4.72 -4.80 2.17
C GLU A 75 -3.29 -5.09 2.66
N LEU A 76 -2.94 -6.35 2.86
CA LEU A 76 -1.56 -6.75 3.20
C LEU A 76 -0.56 -6.37 2.11
N ALA A 77 -0.89 -6.59 0.84
CA ALA A 77 -0.04 -6.19 -0.29
C ALA A 77 0.17 -4.67 -0.32
N ARG A 78 -0.89 -3.88 -0.12
CA ARG A 78 -0.84 -2.42 -0.05
C ARG A 78 0.04 -1.95 1.10
N SER A 79 -0.14 -2.51 2.29
CA SER A 79 0.65 -2.17 3.48
C SER A 79 2.14 -2.49 3.27
N ASN A 80 2.47 -3.64 2.69
CA ASN A 80 3.86 -3.99 2.35
C ASN A 80 4.50 -3.01 1.35
N LEU A 81 3.76 -2.60 0.31
CA LEU A 81 4.25 -1.62 -0.65
C LEU A 81 4.47 -0.25 -0.03
N ALA A 82 3.53 0.20 0.80
CA ALA A 82 3.67 1.42 1.58
C ALA A 82 4.93 1.35 2.47
N GLY A 83 5.13 0.24 3.19
CA GLY A 83 6.30 -0.01 4.02
C GLY A 83 7.62 0.07 3.25
N LYS A 84 7.67 -0.44 2.02
CA LYS A 84 8.84 -0.30 1.13
C LYS A 84 9.11 1.18 0.77
N GLN A 85 8.07 1.96 0.44
CA GLN A 85 8.24 3.39 0.18
C GLN A 85 8.71 4.13 1.43
N MET A 86 8.18 3.79 2.61
CA MET A 86 8.62 4.34 3.89
C MET A 86 10.09 4.04 4.17
N ALA A 87 10.55 2.82 3.96
CA ALA A 87 11.95 2.43 4.15
C ALA A 87 12.90 3.25 3.26
N ILE A 88 12.55 3.41 1.97
CA ILE A 88 13.33 4.22 1.02
C ILE A 88 13.30 5.71 1.44
N GLY A 89 12.13 6.22 1.86
CA GLY A 89 11.98 7.58 2.33
C GLY A 89 12.86 7.87 3.55
N ARG A 90 12.83 7.00 4.56
CA ARG A 90 13.68 7.10 5.76
C ARG A 90 15.18 7.05 5.42
N PHE A 91 15.57 6.21 4.45
CA PHE A 91 16.96 6.16 3.97
C PHE A 91 17.40 7.51 3.41
N TYR A 92 16.61 8.11 2.50
CA TYR A 92 16.91 9.43 1.93
C TYR A 92 16.88 10.54 2.98
N GLN A 93 15.92 10.54 3.90
CA GLN A 93 15.83 11.52 4.98
C GLN A 93 17.07 11.47 5.89
N LYS A 94 17.53 10.27 6.27
CA LYS A 94 18.75 10.07 7.08
C LYS A 94 20.01 10.61 6.38
N GLN A 95 20.01 10.63 5.06
CA GLN A 95 21.10 11.19 4.25
C GLN A 95 20.92 12.67 3.91
N ASN A 96 19.94 13.35 4.51
CA ASN A 96 19.58 14.74 4.23
C ASN A 96 19.12 15.00 2.77
N HIS A 97 18.73 13.96 2.04
CA HIS A 97 18.14 14.09 0.70
C HIS A 97 16.63 14.30 0.81
N PHE A 98 16.23 15.42 1.43
CA PHE A 98 14.83 15.68 1.82
C PHE A 98 13.87 15.68 0.63
N SER A 99 14.25 16.26 -0.51
CA SER A 99 13.40 16.27 -1.72
C SER A 99 13.11 14.86 -2.25
N ALA A 100 14.08 13.94 -2.15
CA ALA A 100 13.89 12.54 -2.54
C ALA A 100 13.01 11.79 -1.53
N ALA A 101 13.22 12.05 -0.23
CA ALA A 101 12.39 11.51 0.84
C ALA A 101 10.92 11.94 0.72
N ILE A 102 10.68 13.23 0.47
CA ILE A 102 9.34 13.81 0.26
C ILE A 102 8.59 13.05 -0.83
N LYS A 103 9.20 12.79 -1.98
CA LYS A 103 8.56 12.04 -3.07
C LYS A 103 8.11 10.64 -2.63
N ARG A 104 8.87 9.97 -1.78
CA ARG A 104 8.53 8.64 -1.27
C ARG A 104 7.37 8.69 -0.28
N TYR A 105 7.41 9.60 0.65
CA TYR A 105 6.34 9.80 1.63
C TYR A 105 5.03 10.30 1.00
N GLN A 106 5.12 11.24 0.04
CA GLN A 106 3.95 11.67 -0.74
C GLN A 106 3.28 10.51 -1.45
N ARG A 107 4.07 9.58 -2.02
CA ARG A 107 3.54 8.38 -2.65
C ARG A 107 2.74 7.51 -1.67
N VAL A 108 3.17 7.41 -0.41
CA VAL A 108 2.42 6.67 0.61
C VAL A 108 1.06 7.29 0.85
N ILE A 109 0.98 8.60 1.03
CA ILE A 109 -0.28 9.30 1.32
C ILE A 109 -1.21 9.41 0.11
N THR A 110 -0.71 9.28 -1.13
CA THR A 110 -1.54 9.35 -2.34
C THR A 110 -1.98 7.99 -2.87
N GLU A 111 -1.10 6.99 -2.84
CA GLU A 111 -1.39 5.65 -3.39
C GLU A 111 -1.81 4.63 -2.31
N PHE A 112 -1.42 4.86 -1.05
CA PHE A 112 -1.58 3.92 0.06
C PHE A 112 -2.22 4.56 1.31
N GLU A 113 -3.07 5.55 1.12
CA GLU A 113 -3.68 6.38 2.17
C GLU A 113 -4.40 5.59 3.28
N THR A 114 -4.94 4.41 2.96
CA THR A 114 -5.68 3.56 3.91
C THR A 114 -4.78 2.64 4.72
N THR A 115 -3.46 2.67 4.51
CA THR A 115 -2.52 1.81 5.23
C THR A 115 -2.10 2.41 6.57
N ASP A 116 -1.63 1.57 7.47
CA ASP A 116 -1.06 1.93 8.77
C ASP A 116 0.21 2.79 8.68
N GLN A 117 0.80 2.89 7.49
CA GLN A 117 1.99 3.70 7.23
C GLN A 117 1.69 5.20 7.07
N THR A 118 0.45 5.57 6.77
CA THR A 118 0.05 6.95 6.45
C THR A 118 0.34 7.96 7.57
N PRO A 119 0.05 7.68 8.86
CA PRO A 119 0.37 8.63 9.92
C PRO A 119 1.88 8.91 10.06
N GLU A 120 2.72 7.87 9.95
CA GLU A 120 4.17 8.07 9.94
C GLU A 120 4.61 8.89 8.73
N ALA A 121 4.09 8.59 7.53
CA ALA A 121 4.43 9.31 6.31
C ALA A 121 4.13 10.80 6.42
N LEU A 122 3.00 11.18 7.01
CA LEU A 122 2.63 12.58 7.25
C LEU A 122 3.60 13.27 8.21
N LEU A 123 4.00 12.61 9.30
CA LEU A 123 5.00 13.18 10.21
C LEU A 123 6.35 13.37 9.51
N ARG A 124 6.83 12.35 8.79
CA ARG A 124 8.12 12.43 8.08
C ARG A 124 8.11 13.50 6.98
N LEU A 125 6.99 13.69 6.30
CA LEU A 125 6.80 14.81 5.37
C LEU A 125 6.93 16.15 6.08
N THR A 126 6.27 16.31 7.23
CA THR A 126 6.35 17.51 8.07
C THR A 126 7.81 17.82 8.43
N GLU A 127 8.56 16.82 8.91
CA GLU A 127 9.97 16.95 9.25
C GLU A 127 10.84 17.35 8.06
N CYS A 128 10.61 16.73 6.90
CA CYS A 128 11.34 17.05 5.67
C CYS A 128 11.06 18.47 5.18
N TYR A 129 9.80 18.92 5.23
CA TYR A 129 9.44 20.29 4.85
C TYR A 129 10.05 21.33 5.80
N LEU A 130 10.07 21.06 7.10
CA LEU A 130 10.77 21.91 8.08
C LEU A 130 12.27 22.00 7.77
N SER A 131 12.90 20.86 7.46
CA SER A 131 14.32 20.82 7.12
C SER A 131 14.67 21.60 5.85
N LEU A 132 13.71 21.71 4.90
CA LEU A 132 13.84 22.56 3.70
C LEU A 132 13.43 24.01 3.91
N GLY A 133 12.92 24.39 5.09
CA GLY A 133 12.43 25.74 5.38
C GLY A 133 11.06 26.05 4.77
N THR A 134 10.36 25.05 4.23
CA THR A 134 9.01 25.21 3.65
C THR A 134 7.94 25.04 4.72
N LYS A 135 7.82 26.05 5.58
CA LYS A 135 7.00 26.01 6.81
C LYS A 135 5.50 25.81 6.49
N ASN A 136 4.98 26.42 5.43
CA ASN A 136 3.56 26.32 5.07
C ASN A 136 3.17 24.89 4.72
N GLU A 137 4.01 24.16 3.98
CA GLU A 137 3.82 22.76 3.64
C GLU A 137 3.90 21.87 4.90
N ALA A 138 4.81 22.18 5.81
CA ALA A 138 4.93 21.48 7.08
C ALA A 138 3.66 21.66 7.94
N ILE A 139 3.12 22.87 8.03
CA ILE A 139 1.85 23.15 8.73
C ILE A 139 0.71 22.35 8.11
N ARG A 140 0.57 22.34 6.78
CA ARG A 140 -0.49 21.60 6.09
C ARG A 140 -0.43 20.09 6.40
N THR A 141 0.74 19.48 6.28
CA THR A 141 0.91 18.05 6.55
C THR A 141 0.69 17.71 8.02
N ALA A 142 1.16 18.53 8.94
CA ALA A 142 0.92 18.37 10.37
C ALA A 142 -0.58 18.51 10.73
N SER A 143 -1.27 19.45 10.10
CA SER A 143 -2.72 19.63 10.26
C SER A 143 -3.50 18.39 9.81
N VAL A 144 -3.13 17.82 8.65
CA VAL A 144 -3.74 16.58 8.15
C VAL A 144 -3.51 15.42 9.12
N LEU A 145 -2.30 15.29 9.66
CA LEU A 145 -1.96 14.26 10.65
C LEU A 145 -2.81 14.43 11.93
N LYS A 146 -2.84 15.65 12.47
CA LYS A 146 -3.57 15.95 13.71
C LYS A 146 -5.08 15.72 13.58
N TYR A 147 -5.66 16.11 12.42
CA TYR A 147 -7.09 16.01 12.18
C TYR A 147 -7.55 14.58 11.91
N ASN A 148 -6.84 13.83 11.04
CA ASN A 148 -7.26 12.50 10.63
C ASN A 148 -6.79 11.38 11.58
N PHE A 149 -5.72 11.61 12.33
CA PHE A 149 -5.09 10.60 13.20
C PHE A 149 -4.80 11.16 14.60
N PRO A 150 -5.80 11.73 15.30
CA PRO A 150 -5.57 12.43 16.58
C PRO A 150 -4.93 11.54 17.66
N ASP A 151 -5.29 10.26 17.67
CA ASP A 151 -4.81 9.27 18.67
C ASP A 151 -3.54 8.52 18.25
N SER A 152 -2.95 8.89 17.09
CA SER A 152 -1.73 8.25 16.62
C SER A 152 -0.51 8.67 17.46
N ILE A 153 0.38 7.71 17.73
CA ILE A 153 1.68 7.99 18.35
C ILE A 153 2.51 9.01 17.54
N TRP A 154 2.29 9.08 16.23
CA TRP A 154 2.98 9.99 15.34
C TRP A 154 2.48 11.42 15.48
N THR A 155 1.21 11.62 15.79
CA THR A 155 0.62 12.93 16.10
C THR A 155 1.26 13.55 17.34
N GLY A 156 1.52 12.74 18.35
CA GLY A 156 2.24 13.18 19.57
C GLY A 156 3.71 13.58 19.33
N LYS A 157 4.26 13.30 18.16
CA LYS A 157 5.64 13.67 17.78
C LYS A 157 5.73 14.91 16.89
N ILE A 158 4.61 15.57 16.59
CA ILE A 158 4.62 16.85 15.88
C ILE A 158 5.41 17.87 16.72
N PRO A 159 6.38 18.63 16.12
CA PRO A 159 7.14 19.66 16.85
C PRO A 159 6.24 20.69 17.53
N MET A 160 6.57 21.06 18.79
CA MET A 160 5.75 21.94 19.64
C MET A 160 5.52 23.32 19.02
N ASP A 161 6.53 23.88 18.37
CA ASP A 161 6.45 25.17 17.66
C ASP A 161 5.45 25.13 16.51
N LEU A 162 5.27 23.99 15.86
CA LEU A 162 4.24 23.81 14.85
C LEU A 162 2.86 23.60 15.49
N LEU A 163 2.78 22.90 16.61
CA LEU A 163 1.50 22.62 17.29
C LEU A 163 0.75 23.91 17.67
N ASN A 164 1.49 24.99 17.96
CA ASN A 164 0.91 26.29 18.31
C ASN A 164 0.33 27.03 17.08
N GLU A 165 0.61 26.57 15.89
CA GLU A 165 0.15 27.15 14.62
C GLU A 165 -0.96 26.31 13.93
N LEU A 166 -1.30 25.15 14.54
CA LEU A 166 -2.36 24.22 14.09
C LEU A 166 -3.65 24.47 14.83
#